data_004638e93f70eb02cdfe1faeeff729c5
#
_entry.id   004638e93f70eb02cdfe1faeeff729c5
#
_cell.length_a   1.000
_cell.length_b   1.000
_cell.length_c   1.000
_cell.angle_alpha   90.00
_cell.angle_beta   90.00
_cell.angle_gamma   90.00
#
_symmetry.space_group_name_H-M   'P 1'
#
loop_
_entity.id
_entity.type
_entity.pdbx_description
1 polymer ?
#
loop_
_entity_poly.entity_id
_entity_poly.type
_entity_poly.pdbx_seq_one_letter_code
_entity_poly.pdbx_strand_id
1 'polypeptide(L)'
;MTFRTFIFLMLSLFVGGVVADGVPQVVQDKAAELIPDRSPDSVSPTPVAGLYEVTFGTQVVYLFEDGQHLLSGDLIDLDAGANLTEDARKSGRKAVIDGLDKAGMVIFAPPNPVSSITVFTDTECGYCVRLHDEIDQLLAGGV
;
A
#
# COMPACT_ATOMS: atom_id res chain seq x y z
N MET A 1 71.12 19.65 -19.00
CA MET A 1 69.97 20.30 -18.31
C MET A 1 68.72 19.93 -19.08
N THR A 2 68.01 18.90 -18.63
CA THR A 2 66.83 18.35 -19.32
C THR A 2 65.58 18.76 -18.53
N PHE A 3 64.78 19.61 -19.16
CA PHE A 3 63.52 20.13 -18.63
C PHE A 3 62.41 19.08 -18.89
N ARG A 4 62.00 18.34 -17.84
CA ARG A 4 60.88 17.37 -17.93
C ARG A 4 59.57 18.09 -17.69
N THR A 5 58.81 18.31 -18.76
CA THR A 5 57.45 18.85 -18.72
C THR A 5 56.50 17.78 -18.17
N PHE A 6 55.94 18.02 -16.99
CA PHE A 6 54.90 17.20 -16.38
C PHE A 6 53.53 17.64 -16.92
N ILE A 7 52.95 16.84 -17.79
CA ILE A 7 51.56 17.04 -18.25
C ILE A 7 50.65 16.42 -17.19
N PHE A 8 49.94 17.27 -16.43
CA PHE A 8 48.87 16.86 -15.53
C PHE A 8 47.60 16.59 -16.34
N LEU A 9 47.28 15.31 -16.56
CA LEU A 9 46.03 14.87 -17.17
C LEU A 9 44.96 14.94 -16.11
N MET A 10 44.13 16.01 -16.11
CA MET A 10 42.92 16.12 -15.30
C MET A 10 41.88 15.13 -15.84
N LEU A 11 41.76 13.99 -15.17
CA LEU A 11 40.68 13.03 -15.40
C LEU A 11 39.44 13.53 -14.65
N SER A 12 38.54 14.26 -15.36
CA SER A 12 37.25 14.66 -14.85
C SER A 12 36.36 13.41 -14.70
N LEU A 13 36.23 12.90 -13.44
CA LEU A 13 35.20 11.94 -13.10
C LEU A 13 33.82 12.60 -13.29
N PHE A 14 33.16 12.26 -14.38
CA PHE A 14 31.72 12.47 -14.51
C PHE A 14 31.05 11.47 -13.57
N VAL A 15 30.72 11.93 -12.35
CA VAL A 15 29.81 11.19 -11.47
C VAL A 15 28.44 11.32 -12.10
N GLY A 16 28.09 10.37 -12.97
CA GLY A 16 26.72 10.17 -13.38
C GLY A 16 25.91 9.82 -12.13
N GLY A 17 25.12 10.76 -11.64
CA GLY A 17 24.16 10.49 -10.59
C GLY A 17 23.20 9.40 -11.08
N VAL A 18 23.31 8.22 -10.49
CA VAL A 18 22.24 7.20 -10.57
C VAL A 18 21.07 7.85 -9.84
N VAL A 19 20.08 8.32 -10.61
CA VAL A 19 18.78 8.70 -10.06
C VAL A 19 18.18 7.37 -9.55
N ALA A 20 18.30 7.12 -8.26
CA ALA A 20 17.49 6.08 -7.62
C ALA A 20 16.03 6.41 -7.94
N ASP A 21 15.27 5.43 -8.42
CA ASP A 21 13.82 5.50 -8.62
C ASP A 21 13.13 5.73 -7.27
N GLY A 22 13.35 6.89 -6.67
CA GLY A 22 12.77 7.31 -5.42
C GLY A 22 11.63 8.29 -5.67
N VAL A 23 10.62 8.25 -4.82
CA VAL A 23 9.56 9.26 -4.80
C VAL A 23 10.19 10.64 -4.59
N PRO A 24 9.89 11.65 -5.44
CA PRO A 24 10.41 13.00 -5.27
C PRO A 24 10.05 13.59 -3.91
N GLN A 25 10.97 14.34 -3.31
CA GLN A 25 10.75 14.94 -1.99
C GLN A 25 9.49 15.82 -1.94
N VAL A 26 9.22 16.58 -3.00
CA VAL A 26 8.00 17.39 -3.11
C VAL A 26 6.72 16.57 -2.99
N VAL A 27 6.71 15.37 -3.56
CA VAL A 27 5.56 14.45 -3.46
C VAL A 27 5.42 13.90 -2.04
N GLN A 28 6.54 13.54 -1.40
CA GLN A 28 6.54 13.06 -0.01
C GLN A 28 6.04 14.15 0.95
N ASP A 29 6.53 15.37 0.81
CA ASP A 29 6.12 16.49 1.63
C ASP A 29 4.63 16.79 1.46
N LYS A 30 4.14 16.80 0.20
CA LYS A 30 2.72 17.01 -0.09
C LYS A 30 1.84 15.87 0.40
N ALA A 31 2.28 14.63 0.28
CA ALA A 31 1.56 13.48 0.81
C ALA A 31 1.37 13.60 2.34
N ALA A 32 2.40 14.05 3.05
CA ALA A 32 2.32 14.25 4.51
C ALA A 32 1.37 15.40 4.92
N GLU A 33 1.12 16.35 4.04
CA GLU A 33 0.20 17.48 4.27
C GLU A 33 -1.26 17.17 3.92
N LEU A 34 -1.55 16.05 3.22
CA LEU A 34 -2.91 15.77 2.71
C LEU A 34 -3.95 15.56 3.81
N ILE A 35 -3.55 14.93 4.91
CA ILE A 35 -4.44 14.68 6.05
C ILE A 35 -3.76 15.24 7.30
N PRO A 36 -4.36 16.22 7.98
CA PRO A 36 -3.85 16.73 9.24
C PRO A 36 -3.68 15.60 10.27
N ASP A 37 -2.58 15.62 11.00
CA ASP A 37 -2.25 14.70 12.10
C ASP A 37 -2.16 13.21 11.69
N ARG A 38 -2.08 12.92 10.39
CA ARG A 38 -1.91 11.57 9.87
C ARG A 38 -0.88 11.50 8.74
N SER A 39 0.17 10.71 8.95
CA SER A 39 1.13 10.39 7.89
C SER A 39 0.54 9.35 6.93
N PRO A 40 0.95 9.38 5.65
CA PRO A 40 0.60 8.30 4.71
C PRO A 40 1.24 6.98 5.14
N ASP A 41 0.54 5.88 4.90
CA ASP A 41 1.07 4.53 5.15
C ASP A 41 2.12 4.16 4.10
N SER A 42 1.91 4.61 2.86
CA SER A 42 2.91 4.50 1.78
C SER A 42 2.78 5.62 0.75
N VAL A 43 3.91 5.93 0.11
CA VAL A 43 3.98 6.74 -1.10
C VAL A 43 4.85 5.98 -2.09
N SER A 44 4.32 5.61 -3.25
CA SER A 44 5.00 4.75 -4.22
C SER A 44 4.77 5.20 -5.67
N PRO A 45 5.73 4.95 -6.58
CA PRO A 45 5.52 5.22 -7.99
C PRO A 45 4.44 4.30 -8.57
N THR A 46 3.72 4.80 -9.57
CA THR A 46 2.79 3.99 -10.37
C THR A 46 3.41 3.64 -11.73
N PRO A 47 2.82 2.73 -12.50
CA PRO A 47 3.24 2.50 -13.89
C PRO A 47 3.12 3.73 -14.81
N VAL A 48 2.34 4.74 -14.38
CA VAL A 48 2.21 6.01 -15.12
C VAL A 48 3.31 6.96 -14.67
N ALA A 49 4.19 7.33 -15.60
CA ALA A 49 5.29 8.24 -15.30
C ALA A 49 4.79 9.56 -14.71
N GLY A 50 5.42 10.01 -13.64
CA GLY A 50 5.08 11.25 -12.94
C GLY A 50 3.81 11.18 -12.07
N LEU A 51 3.25 9.97 -11.86
CA LEU A 51 2.09 9.74 -11.00
C LEU A 51 2.49 8.83 -9.83
N TYR A 52 2.18 9.24 -8.62
CA TYR A 52 2.53 8.55 -7.37
C TYR A 52 1.28 8.18 -6.59
N GLU A 53 1.21 6.93 -6.15
CA GLU A 53 0.16 6.44 -5.29
C GLU A 53 0.46 6.81 -3.84
N VAL A 54 -0.55 7.34 -3.13
CA VAL A 54 -0.49 7.67 -1.70
C VAL A 54 -1.61 6.92 -0.99
N THR A 55 -1.26 6.14 0.03
CA THR A 55 -2.24 5.33 0.77
C THR A 55 -2.38 5.80 2.23
N PHE A 56 -3.62 5.77 2.72
CA PHE A 56 -4.00 5.99 4.12
C PHE A 56 -5.00 4.92 4.53
N GLY A 57 -4.53 3.75 4.97
CA GLY A 57 -5.35 2.57 5.18
C GLY A 57 -5.96 2.06 3.88
N THR A 58 -7.27 2.15 3.77
CA THR A 58 -8.01 1.78 2.55
C THR A 58 -8.26 2.95 1.60
N GLN A 59 -7.87 4.15 2.00
CA GLN A 59 -8.00 5.33 1.17
C GLN A 59 -6.78 5.46 0.27
N VAL A 60 -7.00 5.59 -1.04
CA VAL A 60 -5.95 5.72 -2.05
C VAL A 60 -6.22 6.97 -2.86
N VAL A 61 -5.19 7.79 -3.00
CA VAL A 61 -5.17 8.97 -3.87
C VAL A 61 -3.86 9.00 -4.66
N TYR A 62 -3.81 9.82 -5.68
CA TYR A 62 -2.64 9.95 -6.54
C TYR A 62 -2.15 11.39 -6.54
N LEU A 63 -0.84 11.59 -6.41
CA LEU A 63 -0.18 12.87 -6.58
C LEU A 63 0.65 12.87 -7.86
N PHE A 64 0.60 13.97 -8.58
CA PHE A 64 1.52 14.23 -9.68
C PHE A 64 2.89 14.67 -9.14
N GLU A 65 3.93 14.43 -9.92
CA GLU A 65 5.33 14.75 -9.55
C GLU A 65 5.58 16.23 -9.24
N ASP A 66 4.71 17.12 -9.72
CA ASP A 66 4.77 18.54 -9.44
C ASP A 66 4.32 18.89 -8.00
N GLY A 67 3.70 17.96 -7.28
CA GLY A 67 3.15 18.15 -5.94
C GLY A 67 1.98 19.14 -5.87
N GLN A 68 1.43 19.55 -7.02
CA GLN A 68 0.35 20.56 -7.08
C GLN A 68 -1.00 19.98 -7.46
N HIS A 69 -1.00 18.82 -8.10
CA HIS A 69 -2.21 18.16 -8.58
C HIS A 69 -2.44 16.84 -7.89
N LEU A 70 -3.69 16.60 -7.51
CA LEU A 70 -4.15 15.37 -6.89
C LEU A 70 -5.26 14.77 -7.76
N LEU A 71 -5.18 13.45 -7.96
CA LEU A 71 -6.23 12.67 -8.61
C LEU A 71 -6.86 11.73 -7.57
N SER A 72 -8.18 11.71 -7.51
CA SER A 72 -8.96 10.74 -6.73
C SER A 72 -9.82 9.93 -7.68
N GLY A 73 -9.67 8.62 -7.65
CA GLY A 73 -10.36 7.70 -8.56
C GLY A 73 -9.63 6.37 -8.67
N ASP A 74 -10.04 5.56 -9.63
CA ASP A 74 -9.42 4.27 -9.89
C ASP A 74 -8.42 4.36 -11.05
N LEU A 75 -7.21 3.84 -10.83
CA LEU A 75 -6.19 3.62 -11.84
C LEU A 75 -6.32 2.19 -12.35
N ILE A 76 -6.67 2.05 -13.62
CA ILE A 76 -6.89 0.75 -14.26
C ILE A 76 -5.81 0.54 -15.31
N ASP A 77 -5.08 -0.55 -15.20
CA ASP A 77 -4.18 -1.04 -16.25
C ASP A 77 -5.03 -1.76 -17.30
N LEU A 78 -5.16 -1.15 -18.47
CA LEU A 78 -6.00 -1.69 -19.54
C LEU A 78 -5.38 -2.90 -20.23
N ASP A 79 -4.05 -3.01 -20.24
CA ASP A 79 -3.35 -4.14 -20.85
C ASP A 79 -3.44 -5.38 -19.95
N ALA A 80 -3.26 -5.19 -18.66
CA ALA A 80 -3.40 -6.27 -17.68
C ALA A 80 -4.88 -6.52 -17.27
N GLY A 81 -5.79 -5.59 -17.55
CA GLY A 81 -7.17 -5.63 -17.07
C GLY A 81 -7.28 -5.55 -15.55
N ALA A 82 -6.31 -4.90 -14.88
CA ALA A 82 -6.19 -4.85 -13.44
C ALA A 82 -6.56 -3.47 -12.87
N ASN A 83 -7.33 -3.44 -11.79
CA ASN A 83 -7.57 -2.21 -11.04
C ASN A 83 -6.52 -2.07 -9.94
N LEU A 84 -5.47 -1.27 -10.22
CA LEU A 84 -4.33 -1.08 -9.33
C LEU A 84 -4.76 -0.42 -8.01
N THR A 85 -5.71 0.52 -8.06
CA THR A 85 -6.26 1.16 -6.86
C THR A 85 -6.97 0.16 -5.96
N GLU A 86 -7.74 -0.77 -6.53
CA GLU A 86 -8.43 -1.78 -5.74
C GLU A 86 -7.46 -2.78 -5.12
N ASP A 87 -6.34 -3.08 -5.79
CA ASP A 87 -5.29 -3.94 -5.23
C ASP A 87 -4.58 -3.25 -4.04
N ALA A 88 -4.33 -1.94 -4.13
CA ALA A 88 -3.84 -1.15 -3.00
C ALA A 88 -4.85 -1.12 -1.84
N ARG A 89 -6.16 -0.91 -2.13
CA ARG A 89 -7.23 -0.97 -1.11
C ARG A 89 -7.33 -2.33 -0.44
N LYS A 90 -7.19 -3.43 -1.18
CA LYS A 90 -7.16 -4.81 -0.63
C LYS A 90 -6.00 -5.00 0.32
N SER A 91 -4.82 -4.50 -0.06
CA SER A 91 -3.62 -4.54 0.79
C SER A 91 -3.84 -3.77 2.10
N GLY A 92 -4.42 -2.56 2.02
CA GLY A 92 -4.79 -1.78 3.20
C GLY A 92 -5.81 -2.49 4.09
N ARG A 93 -6.88 -3.08 3.51
CA ARG A 93 -7.86 -3.88 4.29
C ARG A 93 -7.20 -5.08 4.98
N LYS A 94 -6.32 -5.79 4.24
CA LYS A 94 -5.58 -6.91 4.81
C LYS A 94 -4.73 -6.48 5.99
N ALA A 95 -3.98 -5.39 5.88
CA ALA A 95 -3.16 -4.87 6.97
C ALA A 95 -3.98 -4.53 8.22
N VAL A 96 -5.17 -3.93 8.06
CA VAL A 96 -6.09 -3.66 9.17
C VAL A 96 -6.55 -4.96 9.83
N ILE A 97 -6.95 -5.98 9.04
CA ILE A 97 -7.41 -7.26 9.58
C ILE A 97 -6.28 -8.02 10.28
N ASP A 98 -5.09 -8.04 9.69
CA ASP A 98 -3.90 -8.69 10.27
C ASP A 98 -3.47 -8.02 11.60
N GLY A 99 -3.72 -6.72 11.74
CA GLY A 99 -3.41 -5.93 12.94
C GLY A 99 -4.46 -5.99 14.05
N LEU A 100 -5.60 -6.69 13.84
CA LEU A 100 -6.64 -6.79 14.86
C LEU A 100 -6.16 -7.58 16.07
N ASP A 101 -6.46 -7.05 17.27
CA ASP A 101 -6.18 -7.77 18.52
C ASP A 101 -7.20 -8.90 18.73
N LYS A 102 -6.71 -10.13 18.63
CA LYS A 102 -7.51 -11.33 18.83
C LYS A 102 -8.09 -11.46 20.24
N ALA A 103 -7.52 -10.78 21.24
CA ALA A 103 -8.05 -10.79 22.60
C ALA A 103 -9.44 -10.11 22.70
N GLY A 104 -9.75 -9.23 21.76
CA GLY A 104 -11.06 -8.58 21.63
C GLY A 104 -12.08 -9.32 20.75
N MET A 105 -11.76 -10.53 20.25
CA MET A 105 -12.60 -11.28 19.34
C MET A 105 -13.25 -12.48 20.00
N VAL A 106 -14.41 -12.89 19.49
CA VAL A 106 -14.96 -14.23 19.74
C VAL A 106 -14.41 -15.17 18.68
N ILE A 107 -13.70 -16.21 19.08
CA ILE A 107 -13.04 -17.15 18.18
C ILE A 107 -13.72 -18.50 18.31
N PHE A 108 -14.20 -19.02 17.20
CA PHE A 108 -14.65 -20.40 17.04
C PHE A 108 -13.60 -21.14 16.20
N ALA A 109 -13.11 -22.26 16.66
CA ALA A 109 -12.08 -22.99 15.91
C ALA A 109 -12.28 -24.51 16.04
N PRO A 110 -12.22 -25.27 14.93
CA PRO A 110 -12.16 -26.71 14.98
C PRO A 110 -10.77 -27.17 15.46
N PRO A 111 -10.59 -28.46 15.86
CA PRO A 111 -9.31 -28.96 16.34
C PRO A 111 -8.15 -28.81 15.34
N ASN A 112 -8.44 -28.85 14.06
CA ASN A 112 -7.45 -28.76 12.97
C ASN A 112 -7.99 -27.80 11.88
N PRO A 113 -7.89 -26.48 12.06
CA PRO A 113 -8.39 -25.52 11.08
C PRO A 113 -7.54 -25.58 9.79
N VAL A 114 -8.18 -25.59 8.63
CA VAL A 114 -7.55 -25.50 7.32
C VAL A 114 -7.63 -24.10 6.71
N SER A 115 -8.56 -23.30 7.21
CA SER A 115 -8.72 -21.88 6.82
C SER A 115 -9.27 -21.04 7.97
N SER A 116 -9.30 -19.73 7.80
CA SER A 116 -9.93 -18.83 8.75
C SER A 116 -10.67 -17.71 8.03
N ILE A 117 -11.77 -17.26 8.61
CA ILE A 117 -12.52 -16.10 8.17
C ILE A 117 -12.65 -15.13 9.34
N THR A 118 -12.64 -13.83 9.03
CA THR A 118 -12.96 -12.76 10.00
C THR A 118 -14.30 -12.17 9.61
N VAL A 119 -15.24 -12.19 10.53
CA VAL A 119 -16.59 -11.68 10.31
C VAL A 119 -16.84 -10.49 11.24
N PHE A 120 -17.27 -9.37 10.69
CA PHE A 120 -17.80 -8.24 11.42
C PHE A 120 -19.31 -8.45 11.55
N THR A 121 -19.78 -8.62 12.76
CA THR A 121 -21.15 -9.05 13.05
C THR A 121 -21.91 -8.00 13.86
N ASP A 122 -23.23 -8.05 13.77
CA ASP A 122 -24.16 -7.19 14.51
C ASP A 122 -25.32 -8.05 15.04
N THR A 123 -25.68 -7.84 16.30
CA THR A 123 -26.78 -8.55 16.99
C THR A 123 -28.16 -8.21 16.45
N GLU A 124 -28.34 -7.06 15.81
CA GLU A 124 -29.61 -6.64 15.19
C GLU A 124 -29.71 -7.07 13.71
N CYS A 125 -28.66 -7.68 13.15
CA CYS A 125 -28.63 -8.14 11.77
C CYS A 125 -29.13 -9.60 11.66
N GLY A 126 -30.30 -9.82 11.04
CA GLY A 126 -30.87 -11.17 10.89
C GLY A 126 -29.98 -12.16 10.12
N TYR A 127 -29.17 -11.69 9.16
CA TYR A 127 -28.20 -12.54 8.46
C TYR A 127 -27.00 -12.91 9.35
N CYS A 128 -26.59 -12.01 10.24
CA CYS A 128 -25.55 -12.30 11.20
C CYS A 128 -25.99 -13.35 12.21
N VAL A 129 -27.24 -13.25 12.69
CA VAL A 129 -27.85 -14.27 13.57
C VAL A 129 -27.86 -15.63 12.88
N ARG A 130 -28.30 -15.68 11.61
CA ARG A 130 -28.31 -16.93 10.82
C ARG A 130 -26.90 -17.51 10.68
N LEU A 131 -25.87 -16.70 10.44
CA LEU A 131 -24.50 -17.15 10.37
C LEU A 131 -24.05 -17.81 11.70
N HIS A 132 -24.45 -17.23 12.84
CA HIS A 132 -24.16 -17.82 14.14
C HIS A 132 -24.87 -19.16 14.36
N ASP A 133 -26.10 -19.32 13.86
CA ASP A 133 -26.81 -20.59 13.93
C ASP A 133 -26.14 -21.69 13.05
N GLU A 134 -25.37 -21.28 12.03
CA GLU A 134 -24.70 -22.17 11.08
C GLU A 134 -23.20 -22.37 11.40
N ILE A 135 -22.68 -21.83 12.50
CA ILE A 135 -21.24 -21.92 12.87
C ILE A 135 -20.74 -23.35 12.92
N ASP A 136 -21.53 -24.29 13.45
CA ASP A 136 -21.12 -25.71 13.56
C ASP A 136 -20.85 -26.33 12.18
N GLN A 137 -21.52 -25.86 11.12
CA GLN A 137 -21.29 -26.31 9.76
C GLN A 137 -19.96 -25.78 9.22
N LEU A 138 -19.59 -24.54 9.53
CA LEU A 138 -18.30 -23.97 9.18
C LEU A 138 -17.16 -24.70 9.88
N LEU A 139 -17.31 -24.98 11.18
CA LEU A 139 -16.32 -25.72 11.95
C LEU A 139 -16.13 -27.16 11.40
N ALA A 140 -17.23 -27.82 11.01
CA ALA A 140 -17.16 -29.14 10.37
C ALA A 140 -16.42 -29.10 9.02
N GLY A 141 -16.48 -27.98 8.32
CA GLY A 141 -15.73 -27.69 7.08
C GLY A 141 -14.26 -27.33 7.30
N GLY A 142 -13.82 -27.17 8.55
CA GLY A 142 -12.43 -26.83 8.87
C GLY A 142 -12.13 -25.32 8.88
N VAL A 143 -13.15 -24.48 8.98
CA VAL A 143 -13.00 -23.02 9.05
C VAL A 143 -12.90 -22.55 10.48
#